data_c7e3e6d6bfdfb3b3ad4f38d47c0b2899
#
_entry.id   c7e3e6d6bfdfb3b3ad4f38d47c0b2899
#
_cell.length_a   1.000
_cell.length_b   1.000
_cell.length_c   1.000
_cell.angle_alpha   90.00
_cell.angle_beta   90.00
_cell.angle_gamma   90.00
#
_symmetry.space_group_name_H-M   'P 1'
#
loop_
_entity.id
_entity.type
_entity.pdbx_description
1 polymer ?
#
loop_
_entity_poly.entity_id
_entity_poly.type
_entity_poly.pdbx_seq_one_letter_code
_entity_poly.pdbx_strand_id
1 'polypeptide(L)'
;WLSQRARHKTGIEIHPGAKIGKGLFIDHGMGVVIGETTEIGDNCTLYQGVTLGGTGKDKGKRHPTLGDNVLVGSGAKVLGPMKIGDNARIAAGAVVLSEVPENATAVGVPARVVRISGVRPTNLDQVNIADPIEQEICRMQAQMGHLQKKMDCLSKDSFKKKEETVNQKRA
;
A
#
# COMPACT_ATOMS: atom_id res chain seq x y z
N TRP A 1 30.35 9.59 -12.55
CA TRP A 1 30.38 10.03 -13.95
C TRP A 1 29.50 9.14 -14.85
N LEU A 2 29.69 7.82 -14.89
CA LEU A 2 28.87 6.90 -15.69
C LEU A 2 27.37 6.97 -15.36
N SER A 3 27.00 6.98 -14.08
CA SER A 3 25.61 7.08 -13.62
C SER A 3 24.96 8.38 -14.13
N GLN A 4 25.65 9.51 -14.08
CA GLN A 4 25.12 10.78 -14.58
C GLN A 4 24.96 10.79 -16.11
N ARG A 5 25.87 10.16 -16.85
CA ARG A 5 25.70 10.01 -18.30
C ARG A 5 24.53 9.09 -18.66
N ALA A 6 24.38 7.99 -17.93
CA ALA A 6 23.23 7.10 -18.12
C ALA A 6 21.91 7.84 -17.85
N ARG A 7 21.82 8.58 -16.74
CA ARG A 7 20.67 9.43 -16.41
C ARG A 7 20.34 10.43 -17.53
N HIS A 8 21.37 11.10 -18.05
CA HIS A 8 21.19 12.09 -19.14
C HIS A 8 20.64 11.46 -20.43
N LYS A 9 21.05 10.22 -20.74
CA LYS A 9 20.59 9.50 -21.93
C LYS A 9 19.24 8.83 -21.79
N THR A 10 18.93 8.31 -20.61
CA THR A 10 17.78 7.42 -20.37
C THR A 10 16.67 8.05 -19.52
N GLY A 11 16.99 9.13 -18.80
CA GLY A 11 16.10 9.68 -17.78
C GLY A 11 15.98 8.81 -16.52
N ILE A 12 16.82 7.77 -16.38
CA ILE A 12 16.85 6.85 -15.24
C ILE A 12 18.04 7.17 -14.36
N GLU A 13 17.81 7.42 -13.08
CA GLU A 13 18.86 7.64 -12.09
C GLU A 13 19.03 6.40 -11.22
N ILE A 14 20.17 5.76 -11.30
CA ILE A 14 20.58 4.66 -10.42
C ILE A 14 21.84 5.07 -9.69
N HIS A 15 21.76 5.17 -8.35
CA HIS A 15 22.94 5.47 -7.57
C HIS A 15 23.91 4.29 -7.59
N PRO A 16 25.24 4.52 -7.76
CA PRO A 16 26.22 3.43 -7.84
C PRO A 16 26.32 2.53 -6.60
N GLY A 17 25.85 3.01 -5.45
CA GLY A 17 25.80 2.24 -4.21
C GLY A 17 24.60 1.31 -4.08
N ALA A 18 23.60 1.40 -4.98
CA ALA A 18 22.45 0.52 -4.95
C ALA A 18 22.85 -0.94 -5.25
N LYS A 19 22.24 -1.87 -4.50
CA LYS A 19 22.41 -3.32 -4.72
C LYS A 19 21.20 -3.83 -5.49
N ILE A 20 21.44 -4.42 -6.65
CA ILE A 20 20.39 -4.87 -7.54
C ILE A 20 20.60 -6.35 -7.88
N GLY A 21 19.58 -7.16 -7.62
CA GLY A 21 19.53 -8.58 -7.96
C GLY A 21 19.43 -8.83 -9.46
N LYS A 22 19.19 -10.07 -9.84
CA LYS A 22 19.10 -10.50 -11.25
C LYS A 22 17.70 -10.19 -11.81
N GLY A 23 17.63 -9.93 -13.11
CA GLY A 23 16.35 -9.82 -13.82
C GLY A 23 15.53 -8.57 -13.47
N LEU A 24 16.14 -7.49 -12.96
CA LEU A 24 15.45 -6.21 -12.83
C LEU A 24 14.98 -5.73 -14.20
N PHE A 25 13.68 -5.51 -14.34
CA PHE A 25 13.07 -4.95 -15.54
C PHE A 25 12.54 -3.53 -15.24
N ILE A 26 12.95 -2.56 -16.05
CA ILE A 26 12.47 -1.17 -15.96
C ILE A 26 11.73 -0.85 -17.24
N ASP A 27 10.41 -0.72 -17.14
CA ASP A 27 9.54 -0.41 -18.27
C ASP A 27 9.26 1.10 -18.34
N HIS A 28 9.34 1.68 -19.55
CA HIS A 28 9.16 3.12 -19.79
C HIS A 28 10.05 4.05 -18.94
N GLY A 29 11.11 3.61 -18.38
CA GLY A 29 12.05 4.09 -17.37
C GLY A 29 12.19 5.58 -17.05
N MET A 30 11.61 6.50 -17.79
CA MET A 30 11.75 7.94 -17.59
C MET A 30 11.37 8.36 -16.17
N GLY A 31 12.27 9.08 -15.48
CA GLY A 31 12.05 9.58 -14.14
C GLY A 31 12.13 8.53 -13.02
N VAL A 32 12.62 7.32 -13.31
CA VAL A 32 12.96 6.34 -12.27
C VAL A 32 14.17 6.82 -11.48
N VAL A 33 14.07 6.77 -10.14
CA VAL A 33 15.17 7.12 -9.23
C VAL A 33 15.39 5.99 -8.24
N ILE A 34 16.59 5.43 -8.23
CA ILE A 34 17.02 4.38 -7.29
C ILE A 34 18.13 4.95 -6.41
N GLY A 35 17.83 5.15 -5.13
CA GLY A 35 18.72 5.78 -4.15
C GLY A 35 19.88 4.88 -3.70
N GLU A 36 20.88 5.50 -3.05
CA GLU A 36 22.17 4.92 -2.70
C GLU A 36 22.13 3.60 -1.95
N THR A 37 21.31 3.52 -0.89
CA THR A 37 21.24 2.35 -0.02
C THR A 37 20.05 1.43 -0.34
N THR A 38 19.48 1.59 -1.55
CA THR A 38 18.41 0.70 -2.03
C THR A 38 18.96 -0.71 -2.25
N GLU A 39 18.18 -1.70 -1.86
CA GLU A 39 18.42 -3.10 -2.19
C GLU A 39 17.21 -3.62 -2.96
N ILE A 40 17.43 -4.30 -4.08
CA ILE A 40 16.38 -4.85 -4.92
C ILE A 40 16.69 -6.32 -5.13
N GLY A 41 15.74 -7.19 -4.84
CA GLY A 41 15.79 -8.63 -5.06
C GLY A 41 15.73 -9.01 -6.54
N ASP A 42 15.54 -10.28 -6.80
CA ASP A 42 15.51 -10.84 -8.16
C ASP A 42 14.15 -10.61 -8.85
N ASN A 43 14.17 -10.51 -10.18
CA ASN A 43 12.98 -10.42 -11.05
C ASN A 43 11.98 -9.30 -10.69
N CYS A 44 12.46 -8.19 -10.17
CA CYS A 44 11.63 -7.02 -9.87
C CYS A 44 11.28 -6.24 -11.14
N THR A 45 10.12 -5.59 -11.12
CA THR A 45 9.65 -4.71 -12.21
C THR A 45 9.36 -3.31 -11.67
N LEU A 46 9.96 -2.30 -12.29
CA LEU A 46 9.71 -0.89 -11.99
C LEU A 46 9.18 -0.18 -13.24
N TYR A 47 8.16 0.67 -13.04
CA TYR A 47 7.64 1.51 -14.11
C TYR A 47 8.16 2.95 -14.03
N GLN A 48 7.86 3.76 -15.04
CA GLN A 48 8.27 5.16 -15.12
C GLN A 48 7.89 5.96 -13.87
N GLY A 49 8.74 6.94 -13.53
CA GLY A 49 8.51 7.86 -12.44
C GLY A 49 8.58 7.24 -11.04
N VAL A 50 8.93 5.97 -10.91
CA VAL A 50 9.15 5.31 -9.61
C VAL A 50 10.31 5.96 -8.88
N THR A 51 10.14 6.19 -7.57
CA THR A 51 11.22 6.65 -6.69
C THR A 51 11.41 5.67 -5.53
N LEU A 52 12.59 5.08 -5.44
CA LEU A 52 13.07 4.33 -4.28
C LEU A 52 13.98 5.26 -3.48
N GLY A 53 13.37 6.07 -2.60
CA GLY A 53 14.00 7.23 -1.97
C GLY A 53 14.10 7.12 -0.46
N GLY A 54 14.81 8.09 0.14
CA GLY A 54 14.86 8.29 1.59
C GLY A 54 13.90 9.39 2.05
N THR A 55 13.60 9.43 3.34
CA THR A 55 12.77 10.46 3.97
C THR A 55 13.57 11.68 4.43
N GLY A 56 14.90 11.62 4.35
CA GLY A 56 15.81 12.65 4.89
C GLY A 56 16.02 12.60 6.42
N LYS A 57 15.32 11.71 7.13
CA LYS A 57 15.44 11.56 8.59
C LYS A 57 16.48 10.53 9.00
N ASP A 58 16.66 9.49 8.20
CA ASP A 58 17.50 8.34 8.53
C ASP A 58 18.93 8.53 8.06
N LYS A 59 19.90 8.11 8.87
CA LYS A 59 21.32 8.03 8.54
C LYS A 59 21.67 6.57 8.17
N GLY A 60 22.63 6.39 7.25
CA GLY A 60 23.03 5.06 6.79
C GLY A 60 22.01 4.43 5.87
N LYS A 61 21.40 3.31 6.23
CA LYS A 61 20.31 2.66 5.47
C LYS A 61 19.06 3.55 5.53
N ARG A 62 18.78 4.28 4.45
CA ARG A 62 17.67 5.25 4.34
C ARG A 62 16.76 5.03 3.14
N HIS A 63 17.09 4.08 2.28
CA HIS A 63 16.29 3.72 1.12
C HIS A 63 15.72 2.32 1.28
N PRO A 64 14.63 1.98 0.56
CA PRO A 64 13.92 0.73 0.76
C PRO A 64 14.73 -0.51 0.35
N THR A 65 14.27 -1.64 0.88
CA THR A 65 14.67 -2.98 0.44
C THR A 65 13.47 -3.66 -0.19
N LEU A 66 13.57 -4.02 -1.46
CA LEU A 66 12.59 -4.81 -2.18
C LEU A 66 13.01 -6.28 -2.16
N GLY A 67 12.09 -7.16 -1.85
CA GLY A 67 12.26 -8.62 -2.01
C GLY A 67 12.21 -9.05 -3.47
N ASP A 68 12.01 -10.34 -3.70
CA ASP A 68 11.97 -10.92 -5.03
C ASP A 68 10.60 -10.74 -5.70
N ASN A 69 10.56 -10.64 -7.03
CA ASN A 69 9.35 -10.54 -7.84
C ASN A 69 8.45 -9.35 -7.48
N VAL A 70 9.00 -8.28 -6.91
CA VAL A 70 8.23 -7.07 -6.55
C VAL A 70 7.93 -6.27 -7.79
N LEU A 71 6.66 -5.81 -7.90
CA LEU A 71 6.22 -4.89 -8.95
C LEU A 71 5.92 -3.53 -8.35
N VAL A 72 6.54 -2.49 -8.89
CA VAL A 72 6.29 -1.10 -8.50
C VAL A 72 5.68 -0.34 -9.66
N GLY A 73 4.42 0.02 -9.54
CA GLY A 73 3.62 0.70 -10.56
C GLY A 73 4.09 2.11 -10.87
N SER A 74 3.62 2.65 -11.99
CA SER A 74 4.04 3.96 -12.52
C SER A 74 3.82 5.09 -11.51
N GLY A 75 4.84 5.95 -11.37
CA GLY A 75 4.79 7.12 -10.50
C GLY A 75 4.80 6.82 -9.00
N ALA A 76 4.84 5.55 -8.57
CA ALA A 76 4.85 5.20 -7.15
C ALA A 76 6.13 5.69 -6.45
N LYS A 77 5.99 6.06 -5.18
CA LYS A 77 7.08 6.52 -4.32
C LYS A 77 7.21 5.59 -3.11
N VAL A 78 8.35 4.94 -2.96
CA VAL A 78 8.68 4.13 -1.78
C VAL A 78 9.76 4.87 -1.01
N LEU A 79 9.42 5.42 0.15
CA LEU A 79 10.26 6.40 0.83
C LEU A 79 10.60 5.96 2.25
N GLY A 80 11.88 5.69 2.48
CA GLY A 80 12.43 5.29 3.77
C GLY A 80 13.04 3.88 3.76
N PRO A 81 13.62 3.44 4.87
CA PRO A 81 14.38 2.18 4.93
C PRO A 81 13.50 0.92 5.10
N MET A 82 12.22 1.01 4.78
CA MET A 82 11.27 -0.08 4.96
C MET A 82 11.55 -1.26 4.03
N LYS A 83 11.02 -2.43 4.42
CA LYS A 83 11.04 -3.64 3.63
C LYS A 83 9.72 -3.83 2.86
N ILE A 84 9.85 -4.15 1.58
CA ILE A 84 8.77 -4.59 0.70
C ILE A 84 8.97 -6.09 0.48
N GLY A 85 8.03 -6.89 0.93
CA GLY A 85 8.13 -8.36 0.90
C GLY A 85 8.05 -8.94 -0.51
N ASP A 86 8.39 -10.21 -0.63
CA ASP A 86 8.40 -10.94 -1.90
C ASP A 86 7.01 -10.97 -2.55
N ASN A 87 6.98 -10.90 -3.87
CA ASN A 87 5.76 -10.87 -4.68
C ASN A 87 4.81 -9.70 -4.32
N ALA A 88 5.25 -8.70 -3.57
CA ALA A 88 4.44 -7.54 -3.26
C ALA A 88 4.22 -6.67 -4.51
N ARG A 89 3.09 -5.98 -4.53
CA ARG A 89 2.70 -5.09 -5.62
C ARG A 89 2.43 -3.70 -5.06
N ILE A 90 3.07 -2.71 -5.62
CA ILE A 90 2.81 -1.30 -5.31
C ILE A 90 2.04 -0.72 -6.48
N ALA A 91 0.83 -0.23 -6.21
CA ALA A 91 -0.03 0.35 -7.23
C ALA A 91 0.55 1.62 -7.82
N ALA A 92 0.12 1.97 -9.03
CA ALA A 92 0.50 3.22 -9.67
C ALA A 92 0.12 4.43 -8.80
N GLY A 93 1.04 5.41 -8.71
CA GLY A 93 0.85 6.62 -7.91
C GLY A 93 0.86 6.45 -6.41
N ALA A 94 1.04 5.25 -5.88
CA ALA A 94 1.05 5.01 -4.44
C ALA A 94 2.27 5.64 -3.75
N VAL A 95 2.07 6.16 -2.52
CA VAL A 95 3.14 6.67 -1.66
C VAL A 95 3.29 5.76 -0.45
N VAL A 96 4.29 4.89 -0.50
CA VAL A 96 4.57 3.89 0.53
C VAL A 96 5.51 4.47 1.56
N LEU A 97 5.06 4.50 2.82
CA LEU A 97 5.78 5.04 3.97
C LEU A 97 5.95 4.02 5.11
N SER A 98 5.48 2.79 4.90
CA SER A 98 5.55 1.68 5.86
C SER A 98 5.85 0.37 5.16
N GLU A 99 6.19 -0.66 5.93
CA GLU A 99 6.45 -1.99 5.38
C GLU A 99 5.25 -2.59 4.66
N VAL A 100 5.52 -3.32 3.58
CA VAL A 100 4.52 -4.07 2.82
C VAL A 100 4.85 -5.55 2.94
N PRO A 101 3.94 -6.38 3.49
CA PRO A 101 4.16 -7.82 3.62
C PRO A 101 4.32 -8.50 2.26
N GLU A 102 4.84 -9.73 2.29
CA GLU A 102 4.87 -10.59 1.12
C GLU A 102 3.46 -10.86 0.56
N ASN A 103 3.35 -11.04 -0.75
CA ASN A 103 2.09 -11.33 -1.45
C ASN A 103 0.97 -10.29 -1.21
N ALA A 104 1.32 -9.09 -0.78
CA ALA A 104 0.38 -8.00 -0.52
C ALA A 104 0.41 -6.93 -1.61
N THR A 105 -0.68 -6.19 -1.74
CA THR A 105 -0.75 -5.00 -2.59
C THR A 105 -0.90 -3.75 -1.74
N ALA A 106 -0.09 -2.73 -2.02
CA ALA A 106 -0.18 -1.42 -1.38
C ALA A 106 -0.72 -0.38 -2.36
N VAL A 107 -1.73 0.40 -1.93
CA VAL A 107 -2.49 1.34 -2.78
C VAL A 107 -2.74 2.65 -2.05
N GLY A 108 -2.68 3.76 -2.77
CA GLY A 108 -3.12 5.07 -2.29
C GLY A 108 -2.01 5.96 -1.74
N VAL A 109 -2.41 7.14 -1.21
CA VAL A 109 -1.53 8.18 -0.67
C VAL A 109 -2.10 8.68 0.67
N PRO A 110 -1.50 8.30 1.82
CA PRO A 110 -0.44 7.30 1.99
C PRO A 110 -0.94 5.89 1.65
N ALA A 111 -0.02 5.03 1.18
CA ALA A 111 -0.38 3.68 0.76
C ALA A 111 -0.84 2.83 1.94
N ARG A 112 -1.93 2.09 1.72
CA ARG A 112 -2.45 1.08 2.64
C ARG A 112 -2.28 -0.31 2.03
N VAL A 113 -1.98 -1.28 2.87
CA VAL A 113 -1.81 -2.67 2.45
C VAL A 113 -3.19 -3.30 2.29
N VAL A 114 -3.43 -3.87 1.10
CA VAL A 114 -4.63 -4.65 0.78
C VAL A 114 -4.22 -6.09 0.56
N ARG A 115 -4.78 -7.02 1.33
CA ARG A 115 -4.53 -8.45 1.15
C ARG A 115 -5.35 -8.97 -0.02
N ILE A 116 -4.69 -9.45 -1.06
CA ILE A 116 -5.35 -10.22 -2.11
C ILE A 116 -5.28 -11.69 -1.67
N SER A 117 -6.44 -12.26 -1.31
CA SER A 117 -6.53 -13.67 -0.90
C SER A 117 -6.11 -14.60 -2.04
N GLY A 118 -5.01 -15.33 -1.84
CA GLY A 118 -4.71 -16.63 -2.40
C GLY A 118 -4.52 -16.82 -3.92
N VAL A 119 -4.93 -15.91 -4.76
CA VAL A 119 -4.75 -16.00 -6.22
C VAL A 119 -3.56 -15.13 -6.63
N ARG A 120 -2.53 -15.73 -7.22
CA ARG A 120 -1.47 -14.97 -7.88
C ARG A 120 -2.12 -14.15 -9.00
N PRO A 121 -2.17 -12.82 -8.93
CA PRO A 121 -2.64 -12.04 -10.07
C PRO A 121 -1.68 -12.32 -11.24
N THR A 122 -2.23 -12.49 -12.42
CA THR A 122 -1.43 -12.52 -13.66
C THR A 122 -0.52 -11.30 -13.71
N ASN A 123 0.72 -11.49 -14.08
CA ASN A 123 1.87 -10.61 -13.83
C ASN A 123 1.76 -9.11 -14.12
N LEU A 124 0.68 -8.61 -14.72
CA LEU A 124 0.55 -7.20 -15.11
C LEU A 124 -0.82 -6.60 -14.81
N ASP A 125 -1.66 -7.27 -13.99
CA ASP A 125 -2.97 -6.74 -13.63
C ASP A 125 -2.81 -5.55 -12.66
N GLN A 126 -3.00 -4.35 -13.17
CA GLN A 126 -3.06 -3.11 -12.40
C GLN A 126 -4.50 -2.53 -12.33
N VAL A 127 -5.48 -3.25 -12.86
CA VAL A 127 -6.87 -2.78 -12.98
C VAL A 127 -7.74 -3.32 -11.85
N ASN A 128 -7.53 -4.57 -11.44
CA ASN A 128 -8.34 -5.22 -10.38
C ASN A 128 -7.69 -5.03 -9.01
N ILE A 129 -7.48 -3.80 -8.61
CA ILE A 129 -6.94 -3.44 -7.30
C ILE A 129 -8.12 -3.02 -6.42
N ALA A 130 -8.31 -3.71 -5.29
CA ALA A 130 -9.34 -3.34 -4.33
C ALA A 130 -9.08 -1.92 -3.79
N ASP A 131 -10.08 -1.05 -3.88
CA ASP A 131 -9.99 0.31 -3.34
C ASP A 131 -10.05 0.27 -1.80
N PRO A 132 -8.98 0.71 -1.09
CA PRO A 132 -8.97 0.72 0.37
C PRO A 132 -10.04 1.64 0.98
N ILE A 133 -10.42 2.70 0.26
CA ILE A 133 -11.46 3.65 0.71
C ILE A 133 -12.83 2.97 0.63
N GLU A 134 -13.12 2.28 -0.45
CA GLU A 134 -14.37 1.54 -0.62
C GLU A 134 -14.53 0.45 0.45
N GLN A 135 -13.44 -0.29 0.74
CA GLN A 135 -13.45 -1.29 1.81
C GLN A 135 -13.72 -0.69 3.19
N GLU A 136 -13.12 0.46 3.50
CA GLU A 136 -13.34 1.14 4.77
C GLU A 136 -14.75 1.72 4.87
N ILE A 137 -15.29 2.26 3.79
CA ILE A 137 -16.69 2.72 3.71
C ILE A 137 -17.66 1.56 3.96
N CYS A 138 -17.47 0.42 3.32
CA CYS A 138 -18.28 -0.78 3.54
C CYS A 138 -18.21 -1.25 5.00
N ARG A 139 -17.03 -1.23 5.61
CA ARG A 139 -16.82 -1.57 7.01
C ARG A 139 -17.55 -0.61 7.96
N MET A 140 -17.44 0.69 7.70
CA MET A 140 -18.14 1.73 8.48
C MET A 140 -19.66 1.60 8.35
N GLN A 141 -20.17 1.35 7.16
CA GLN A 141 -21.61 1.12 6.92
C GLN A 141 -22.12 -0.11 7.69
N ALA A 142 -21.35 -1.20 7.70
CA ALA A 142 -21.71 -2.40 8.49
C ALA A 142 -21.73 -2.11 10.00
N GLN A 143 -20.78 -1.34 10.51
CA GLN A 143 -20.76 -0.92 11.92
C GLN A 143 -21.93 0.00 12.27
N MET A 144 -22.25 0.96 11.40
CA MET A 144 -23.42 1.84 11.58
C MET A 144 -24.73 1.02 11.62
N GLY A 145 -24.89 0.06 10.72
CA GLY A 145 -26.06 -0.82 10.73
C GLY A 145 -26.18 -1.67 12.01
N HIS A 146 -25.04 -2.11 12.56
CA HIS A 146 -25.04 -2.81 13.85
C HIS A 146 -25.41 -1.91 15.02
N LEU A 147 -24.91 -0.69 15.07
CA LEU A 147 -25.24 0.31 16.08
C LEU A 147 -26.72 0.70 16.01
N GLN A 148 -27.26 0.88 14.81
CA GLN A 148 -28.68 1.18 14.60
C GLN A 148 -29.57 0.09 15.18
N LYS A 149 -29.28 -1.19 14.90
CA LYS A 149 -30.01 -2.33 15.45
C LYS A 149 -29.95 -2.37 16.98
N LYS A 150 -28.82 -2.06 17.60
CA LYS A 150 -28.69 -1.97 19.06
C LYS A 150 -29.53 -0.83 19.64
N MET A 151 -29.53 0.33 19.01
CA MET A 151 -30.38 1.46 19.43
C MET A 151 -31.84 1.13 19.35
N ASP A 152 -32.30 0.48 18.28
CA ASP A 152 -33.71 0.08 18.11
C ASP A 152 -34.13 -0.95 19.19
N CYS A 153 -33.24 -1.87 19.56
CA CYS A 153 -33.47 -2.82 20.64
C CYS A 153 -33.63 -2.12 21.99
N LEU A 154 -32.70 -1.22 22.34
CA LEU A 154 -32.73 -0.46 23.60
C LEU A 154 -33.95 0.46 23.70
N SER A 155 -34.36 1.06 22.58
CA SER A 155 -35.58 1.89 22.56
C SER A 155 -36.83 1.07 22.85
N LYS A 156 -36.96 -0.11 22.25
CA LYS A 156 -38.10 -1.03 22.51
C LYS A 156 -38.14 -1.49 23.96
N ASP A 157 -36.99 -1.81 24.55
CA ASP A 157 -36.92 -2.22 25.97
C ASP A 157 -37.26 -1.07 26.90
N SER A 158 -36.88 0.16 26.58
CA SER A 158 -37.24 1.35 27.35
C SER A 158 -38.74 1.67 27.30
N PHE A 159 -39.37 1.45 26.14
CA PHE A 159 -40.83 1.60 26.00
C PHE A 159 -41.59 0.54 26.81
N LYS A 160 -41.20 -0.75 26.74
CA LYS A 160 -41.79 -1.81 27.54
C LYS A 160 -41.72 -1.53 29.03
N LYS A 161 -40.54 -1.13 29.53
CA LYS A 161 -40.39 -0.77 30.96
C LYS A 161 -41.29 0.39 31.39
N LYS A 162 -41.50 1.40 30.54
CA LYS A 162 -42.42 2.50 30.85
C LYS A 162 -43.89 2.06 30.89
N GLU A 163 -44.31 1.18 29.98
CA GLU A 163 -45.68 0.63 30.02
C GLU A 163 -45.94 -0.23 31.25
N GLU A 164 -45.01 -1.08 31.65
CA GLU A 164 -45.08 -1.88 32.86
C GLU A 164 -45.19 -1.01 34.13
N THR A 165 -44.40 0.07 34.20
CA THR A 165 -44.42 1.01 35.32
C THR A 165 -45.73 1.81 35.42
N VAL A 166 -46.33 2.14 34.28
CA VAL A 166 -47.64 2.85 34.22
C VAL A 166 -48.78 1.91 34.64
N ASN A 167 -48.74 0.64 34.20
CA ASN A 167 -49.77 -0.33 34.57
C ASN A 167 -49.72 -0.72 36.05
N GLN A 168 -48.53 -0.80 36.67
CA GLN A 168 -48.37 -1.03 38.09
C GLN A 168 -48.88 0.13 38.99
N LYS A 169 -48.94 1.35 38.48
CA LYS A 169 -49.48 2.52 39.21
C LYS A 169 -51.00 2.68 39.06
N ARG A 170 -51.65 1.90 38.20
CA ARG A 170 -53.09 1.92 37.95
C ARG A 170 -53.86 0.77 38.63
N ALA A 171 -53.15 -0.22 39.18
CA ALA A 171 -53.69 -1.30 40.00
C ALA A 171 -53.55 -0.97 41.49
#